data_0900cc658c98ea5249a5d3c4756a84e7
#
_entry.id   0900cc658c98ea5249a5d3c4756a84e7
#
_cell.length_a   1.000
_cell.length_b   1.000
_cell.length_c   1.000
_cell.angle_alpha   90.00
_cell.angle_beta   90.00
_cell.angle_gamma   90.00
#
_symmetry.space_group_name_H-M   'P 1'
#
loop_
_entity.id
_entity.type
_entity.pdbx_description
1 polymer ?
#
loop_
_entity_poly.entity_id
_entity_poly.type
_entity_poly.pdbx_seq_one_letter_code
_entity_poly.pdbx_strand_id
1 'polypeptide(L)'
;VRQNGVSGNWSWWAFLLTGMLTVFVYARLWRRSGVLTDIEFYELRYSGKAAAFLRGFRALYLGLIFNVLVMGSVSLAAVKFGEIVLGWPGWITLSIACSITLAYSALGGLKAIIMTDFIQFTLAMAGSICAMFYILDLDQIGGLSNLISHADVVDKLALIPNMSDPNVWVPVLLVPLAVQWWASYYPGAEPGGGGYIAQRMFSARDENHAVGATFLFNVAHYALRPWPWILIALASLIIFPELADLQMAFPNLPADKLGHDVAYPAMLTLLPSGLLGLVAASLIAAFMSTMSTQINLGASYLVNDFYHRFINPHATEKQLV
;
A
#
# COMPACT_ATOMS: atom_id res chain seq x y z
N VAL A 1 10.98 8.25 7.40
CA VAL A 1 11.18 9.68 7.73
C VAL A 1 11.96 9.82 9.03
N ARG A 2 11.50 9.26 10.15
CA ARG A 2 12.18 9.39 11.46
C ARG A 2 13.66 8.97 11.44
N GLN A 3 14.00 7.85 10.80
CA GLN A 3 15.39 7.35 10.71
C GLN A 3 16.20 8.09 9.64
N ASN A 4 15.70 8.09 8.41
CA ASN A 4 16.47 8.46 7.22
C ASN A 4 16.07 9.83 6.63
N GLY A 5 15.26 10.60 7.34
CA GLY A 5 14.73 11.86 6.83
C GLY A 5 13.71 11.68 5.70
N VAL A 6 13.30 12.79 5.11
CA VAL A 6 12.39 12.80 3.95
C VAL A 6 13.03 12.14 2.73
N SER A 7 14.33 12.30 2.55
CA SER A 7 15.08 11.69 1.45
C SER A 7 15.03 10.16 1.45
N GLY A 8 14.80 9.52 2.61
CA GLY A 8 14.64 8.07 2.72
C GLY A 8 13.48 7.52 1.89
N ASN A 9 12.53 8.36 1.50
CA ASN A 9 11.40 7.96 0.65
C ASN A 9 11.79 7.65 -0.80
N TRP A 10 12.98 7.97 -1.26
CA TRP A 10 13.44 7.58 -2.59
C TRP A 10 13.48 6.06 -2.78
N SER A 11 13.57 5.29 -1.71
CA SER A 11 13.46 3.83 -1.76
C SER A 11 12.17 3.35 -2.41
N TRP A 12 11.08 4.15 -2.39
CA TRP A 12 9.83 3.85 -3.06
C TRP A 12 9.39 4.93 -4.08
N TRP A 13 9.80 6.20 -3.94
CA TRP A 13 9.51 7.24 -4.95
C TRP A 13 10.10 6.92 -6.31
N ALA A 14 11.20 6.18 -6.37
CA ALA A 14 11.78 5.73 -7.63
C ALA A 14 10.79 4.91 -8.49
N PHE A 15 9.85 4.22 -7.86
CA PHE A 15 8.81 3.46 -8.58
C PHE A 15 7.77 4.35 -9.29
N LEU A 16 7.79 5.67 -9.08
CA LEU A 16 7.09 6.61 -9.95
C LEU A 16 7.52 6.46 -11.41
N LEU A 17 8.78 6.13 -11.67
CA LEU A 17 9.29 5.85 -13.03
C LEU A 17 8.57 4.64 -13.65
N THR A 18 8.42 3.55 -12.90
CA THR A 18 7.60 2.39 -13.31
C THR A 18 6.15 2.80 -13.53
N GLY A 19 5.60 3.61 -12.63
CA GLY A 19 4.24 4.12 -12.72
C GLY A 19 4.02 4.95 -14.00
N MET A 20 4.92 5.87 -14.31
CA MET A 20 4.83 6.69 -15.52
C MET A 20 5.05 5.86 -16.79
N LEU A 21 5.96 4.90 -16.77
CA LEU A 21 6.13 3.95 -17.86
C LEU A 21 4.83 3.15 -18.11
N THR A 22 4.16 2.75 -17.03
CA THR A 22 2.85 2.08 -17.12
C THR A 22 1.80 3.01 -17.75
N VAL A 23 1.70 4.26 -17.32
CA VAL A 23 0.75 5.25 -17.86
C VAL A 23 0.95 5.44 -19.36
N PHE A 24 2.17 5.75 -19.78
CA PHE A 24 2.42 6.19 -21.17
C PHE A 24 2.56 5.03 -22.15
N VAL A 25 2.97 3.85 -21.70
CA VAL A 25 3.24 2.71 -22.57
C VAL A 25 2.30 1.55 -22.30
N TYR A 26 2.30 1.01 -21.09
CA TYR A 26 1.71 -0.31 -20.82
C TYR A 26 0.19 -0.30 -20.58
N ALA A 27 -0.40 0.77 -20.07
CA ALA A 27 -1.83 0.80 -19.74
C ALA A 27 -2.71 0.52 -20.96
N ARG A 28 -2.37 1.10 -22.12
CA ARG A 28 -3.08 0.83 -23.38
C ARG A 28 -2.86 -0.61 -23.86
N LEU A 29 -1.64 -1.11 -23.75
CA LEU A 29 -1.28 -2.45 -24.19
C LEU A 29 -1.98 -3.51 -23.34
N TRP A 30 -2.01 -3.34 -22.03
CA TRP A 30 -2.75 -4.21 -21.11
C TRP A 30 -4.24 -4.23 -21.45
N ARG A 31 -4.89 -3.08 -21.60
CA ARG A 31 -6.31 -3.04 -21.97
C ARG A 31 -6.59 -3.69 -23.33
N ARG A 32 -5.69 -3.52 -24.29
CA ARG A 32 -5.79 -4.10 -25.63
C ARG A 32 -5.57 -5.61 -25.66
N SER A 33 -4.82 -6.16 -24.72
CA SER A 33 -4.49 -7.60 -24.69
C SER A 33 -5.73 -8.49 -24.53
N GLY A 34 -6.78 -7.99 -23.89
CA GLY A 34 -8.03 -8.73 -23.68
C GLY A 34 -7.95 -9.88 -22.67
N VAL A 35 -6.82 -10.05 -21.98
CA VAL A 35 -6.64 -11.07 -20.95
C VAL A 35 -7.39 -10.70 -19.65
N LEU A 36 -7.76 -11.70 -18.86
CA LEU A 36 -8.39 -11.51 -17.56
C LEU A 36 -7.36 -11.28 -16.45
N THR A 37 -6.19 -11.88 -16.59
CA THR A 37 -5.09 -11.79 -15.62
C THR A 37 -3.78 -11.52 -16.33
N ASP A 38 -2.84 -10.87 -15.64
CA ASP A 38 -1.51 -10.62 -16.17
C ASP A 38 -0.71 -11.91 -16.44
N ILE A 39 -0.95 -12.96 -15.65
CA ILE A 39 -0.28 -14.25 -15.85
C ILE A 39 -0.85 -15.05 -17.04
N GLU A 40 -2.09 -14.82 -17.45
CA GLU A 40 -2.64 -15.36 -18.68
C GLU A 40 -1.83 -14.90 -19.92
N PHE A 41 -1.24 -13.71 -19.85
CA PHE A 41 -0.42 -13.16 -20.91
C PHE A 41 0.76 -14.07 -21.30
N TYR A 42 1.26 -14.92 -20.39
CA TYR A 42 2.32 -15.87 -20.72
C TYR A 42 1.89 -16.87 -21.80
N GLU A 43 0.66 -17.37 -21.75
CA GLU A 43 0.16 -18.28 -22.80
C GLU A 43 -0.25 -17.51 -24.08
N LEU A 44 -0.61 -16.23 -23.96
CA LEU A 44 -0.84 -15.38 -25.14
C LEU A 44 0.48 -15.11 -25.89
N ARG A 45 1.58 -14.87 -25.18
CA ARG A 45 2.88 -14.48 -25.75
C ARG A 45 3.74 -15.67 -26.12
N TYR A 46 3.67 -16.74 -25.34
CA TYR A 46 4.46 -17.95 -25.51
C TYR A 46 3.52 -19.15 -25.70
N SER A 47 4.06 -20.26 -26.19
CA SER A 47 3.28 -21.47 -26.47
C SER A 47 3.85 -22.71 -25.80
N GLY A 48 3.08 -23.78 -25.81
CA GLY A 48 3.50 -25.10 -25.37
C GLY A 48 3.46 -25.33 -23.87
N LYS A 49 3.98 -26.46 -23.45
CA LYS A 49 3.91 -26.92 -22.04
C LYS A 49 4.64 -26.01 -21.04
N ALA A 50 5.71 -25.33 -21.49
CA ALA A 50 6.47 -24.43 -20.65
C ALA A 50 5.66 -23.19 -20.27
N ALA A 51 4.93 -22.59 -21.22
CA ALA A 51 4.06 -21.45 -20.94
C ALA A 51 2.91 -21.82 -20.02
N ALA A 52 2.27 -22.96 -20.25
CA ALA A 52 1.21 -23.49 -19.39
C ALA A 52 1.74 -23.78 -17.96
N PHE A 53 2.90 -24.42 -17.83
CA PHE A 53 3.52 -24.65 -16.53
C PHE A 53 3.81 -23.33 -15.81
N LEU A 54 4.39 -22.34 -16.50
CA LEU A 54 4.68 -21.02 -15.91
C LEU A 54 3.40 -20.33 -15.42
N ARG A 55 2.31 -20.36 -16.21
CA ARG A 55 1.01 -19.81 -15.81
C ARG A 55 0.48 -20.50 -14.56
N GLY A 56 0.44 -21.82 -14.52
CA GLY A 56 -0.05 -22.59 -13.37
C GLY A 56 0.82 -22.39 -12.12
N PHE A 57 2.16 -22.42 -12.27
CA PHE A 57 3.09 -22.17 -11.18
C PHE A 57 2.88 -20.76 -10.59
N ARG A 58 2.83 -19.73 -11.44
CA ARG A 58 2.62 -18.36 -10.95
C ARG A 58 1.23 -18.15 -10.34
N ALA A 59 0.20 -18.83 -10.84
CA ALA A 59 -1.12 -18.79 -10.24
C ALA A 59 -1.11 -19.27 -8.78
N LEU A 60 -0.42 -20.37 -8.50
CA LEU A 60 -0.27 -20.87 -7.13
C LEU A 60 0.68 -20.01 -6.29
N TYR A 61 1.82 -19.62 -6.86
CA TYR A 61 2.82 -18.85 -6.15
C TYR A 61 2.31 -17.45 -5.77
N LEU A 62 1.76 -16.71 -6.74
CA LEU A 62 1.26 -15.35 -6.49
C LEU A 62 -0.13 -15.35 -5.84
N GLY A 63 -1.03 -16.23 -6.29
CA GLY A 63 -2.40 -16.27 -5.81
C GLY A 63 -2.56 -16.82 -4.40
N LEU A 64 -1.65 -17.69 -3.96
CA LEU A 64 -1.72 -18.30 -2.63
C LEU A 64 -0.52 -17.90 -1.76
N ILE A 65 0.69 -18.34 -2.11
CA ILE A 65 1.84 -18.24 -1.19
C ILE A 65 2.19 -16.77 -0.93
N PHE A 66 2.50 -16.03 -1.97
CA PHE A 66 2.92 -14.64 -1.83
C PHE A 66 1.78 -13.74 -1.34
N ASN A 67 0.58 -13.98 -1.81
CA ASN A 67 -0.61 -13.25 -1.39
C ASN A 67 -0.87 -13.36 0.12
N VAL A 68 -0.75 -14.56 0.69
CA VAL A 68 -0.86 -14.77 2.15
C VAL A 68 0.23 -14.02 2.91
N LEU A 69 1.47 -13.97 2.40
CA LEU A 69 2.55 -13.20 3.03
C LEU A 69 2.23 -11.69 3.04
N VAL A 70 1.72 -11.14 1.94
CA VAL A 70 1.30 -9.73 1.88
C VAL A 70 0.16 -9.46 2.87
N MET A 71 -0.87 -10.29 2.89
CA MET A 71 -1.97 -10.15 3.84
C MET A 71 -1.49 -10.25 5.29
N GLY A 72 -0.53 -11.13 5.58
CA GLY A 72 0.09 -11.27 6.90
C GLY A 72 0.81 -10.00 7.35
N SER A 73 1.60 -9.39 6.47
CA SER A 73 2.32 -8.14 6.79
C SER A 73 1.38 -6.96 7.06
N VAL A 74 0.31 -6.85 6.28
CA VAL A 74 -0.72 -5.81 6.49
C VAL A 74 -1.51 -6.06 7.78
N SER A 75 -1.76 -7.33 8.11
CA SER A 75 -2.40 -7.71 9.38
C SER A 75 -1.58 -7.32 10.60
N LEU A 76 -0.24 -7.41 10.53
CA LEU A 76 0.64 -6.96 11.62
C LEU A 76 0.49 -5.45 11.87
N ALA A 77 0.36 -4.64 10.81
CA ALA A 77 0.12 -3.20 10.96
C ALA A 77 -1.25 -2.92 11.61
N ALA A 78 -2.30 -3.67 11.24
CA ALA A 78 -3.62 -3.56 11.85
C ALA A 78 -3.63 -3.96 13.33
N VAL A 79 -2.85 -4.98 13.73
CA VAL A 79 -2.65 -5.37 15.13
C VAL A 79 -2.02 -4.25 15.92
N LYS A 80 -0.89 -3.70 15.47
CA LYS A 80 -0.20 -2.59 16.16
C LYS A 80 -1.12 -1.38 16.32
N PHE A 81 -1.86 -1.03 15.28
CA PHE A 81 -2.84 0.04 15.32
C PHE A 81 -3.94 -0.24 16.36
N GLY A 82 -4.54 -1.42 16.34
CA GLY A 82 -5.59 -1.81 17.28
C GLY A 82 -5.14 -1.78 18.75
N GLU A 83 -3.93 -2.26 19.03
CA GLU A 83 -3.34 -2.27 20.37
C GLU A 83 -3.04 -0.84 20.87
N ILE A 84 -2.54 0.06 20.01
CA ILE A 84 -2.13 1.41 20.39
C ILE A 84 -3.32 2.38 20.44
N VAL A 85 -4.15 2.39 19.42
CA VAL A 85 -5.20 3.41 19.25
C VAL A 85 -6.52 2.98 19.88
N LEU A 86 -6.90 1.70 19.75
CA LEU A 86 -8.17 1.19 20.26
C LEU A 86 -8.04 0.51 21.63
N GLY A 87 -6.82 0.17 22.06
CA GLY A 87 -6.58 -0.62 23.27
C GLY A 87 -7.13 -2.04 23.18
N TRP A 88 -7.35 -2.57 21.96
CA TRP A 88 -7.93 -3.89 21.74
C TRP A 88 -6.84 -4.93 21.50
N PRO A 89 -7.01 -6.16 22.00
CA PRO A 89 -6.15 -7.26 21.60
C PRO A 89 -6.17 -7.43 20.07
N GLY A 90 -5.00 -7.67 19.48
CA GLY A 90 -4.85 -7.73 18.01
C GLY A 90 -5.78 -8.71 17.32
N TRP A 91 -6.10 -9.86 17.96
CA TRP A 91 -7.01 -10.85 17.43
C TRP A 91 -8.45 -10.33 17.28
N ILE A 92 -8.93 -9.43 18.16
CA ILE A 92 -10.25 -8.80 18.06
C ILE A 92 -10.29 -7.90 16.84
N THR A 93 -9.29 -7.03 16.70
CA THR A 93 -9.17 -6.12 15.53
C THR A 93 -9.19 -6.89 14.23
N LEU A 94 -8.38 -7.95 14.13
CA LEU A 94 -8.33 -8.79 12.92
C LEU A 94 -9.64 -9.53 12.67
N SER A 95 -10.24 -10.14 13.70
CA SER A 95 -11.48 -10.89 13.53
C SER A 95 -12.61 -10.03 12.98
N ILE A 96 -12.77 -8.82 13.51
CA ILE A 96 -13.82 -7.88 13.06
C ILE A 96 -13.51 -7.41 11.63
N ALA A 97 -12.31 -6.88 11.39
CA ALA A 97 -11.95 -6.31 10.10
C ALA A 97 -11.95 -7.36 8.97
N CYS A 98 -11.41 -8.56 9.22
CA CYS A 98 -11.42 -9.64 8.24
C CYS A 98 -12.82 -10.17 7.96
N SER A 99 -13.67 -10.34 8.99
CA SER A 99 -15.04 -10.82 8.77
C SER A 99 -15.86 -9.87 7.91
N ILE A 100 -15.78 -8.56 8.16
CA ILE A 100 -16.46 -7.55 7.36
C ILE A 100 -15.89 -7.55 5.94
N THR A 101 -14.56 -7.62 5.80
CA THR A 101 -13.90 -7.63 4.49
C THR A 101 -14.32 -8.84 3.66
N LEU A 102 -14.33 -10.03 4.24
CA LEU A 102 -14.77 -11.25 3.56
C LEU A 102 -16.22 -11.14 3.09
N ALA A 103 -17.12 -10.64 3.97
CA ALA A 103 -18.53 -10.52 3.63
C ALA A 103 -18.77 -9.63 2.41
N TYR A 104 -18.23 -8.41 2.39
CA TYR A 104 -18.48 -7.52 1.24
C TYR A 104 -17.69 -7.92 -0.01
N SER A 105 -16.49 -8.48 0.14
CA SER A 105 -15.68 -8.93 -1.01
C SER A 105 -16.31 -10.10 -1.72
N ALA A 106 -16.85 -11.07 -0.97
CA ALA A 106 -17.51 -12.23 -1.54
C ALA A 106 -18.81 -11.88 -2.29
N LEU A 107 -19.53 -10.84 -1.81
CA LEU A 107 -20.82 -10.44 -2.41
C LEU A 107 -20.66 -9.46 -3.57
N GLY A 108 -19.60 -8.65 -3.58
CA GLY A 108 -19.53 -7.49 -4.44
C GLY A 108 -18.65 -7.62 -5.69
N GLY A 109 -17.74 -8.56 -5.71
CA GLY A 109 -16.77 -8.75 -6.79
C GLY A 109 -15.90 -7.50 -7.05
N LEU A 110 -15.14 -7.50 -8.14
CA LEU A 110 -14.16 -6.44 -8.46
C LEU A 110 -14.78 -5.05 -8.56
N LYS A 111 -16.00 -4.93 -9.10
CA LYS A 111 -16.68 -3.62 -9.26
C LYS A 111 -16.95 -2.96 -7.92
N ALA A 112 -17.49 -3.73 -6.96
CA ALA A 112 -17.74 -3.21 -5.62
C ALA A 112 -16.44 -2.86 -4.90
N ILE A 113 -15.39 -3.67 -5.04
CA ILE A 113 -14.06 -3.40 -4.46
C ILE A 113 -13.52 -2.06 -4.99
N ILE A 114 -13.54 -1.81 -6.29
CA ILE A 114 -13.06 -0.53 -6.86
C ILE A 114 -13.88 0.66 -6.34
N MET A 115 -15.20 0.52 -6.21
CA MET A 115 -16.05 1.60 -5.67
C MET A 115 -15.78 1.86 -4.19
N THR A 116 -15.64 0.81 -3.39
CA THR A 116 -15.29 0.94 -1.97
C THR A 116 -13.88 1.48 -1.78
N ASP A 117 -12.91 1.03 -2.57
CA ASP A 117 -11.52 1.54 -2.55
C ASP A 117 -11.48 3.06 -2.76
N PHE A 118 -12.28 3.59 -3.70
CA PHE A 118 -12.33 5.03 -3.96
C PHE A 118 -12.88 5.82 -2.77
N ILE A 119 -13.98 5.33 -2.16
CA ILE A 119 -14.56 5.94 -0.96
C ILE A 119 -13.59 5.87 0.22
N GLN A 120 -12.97 4.71 0.43
CA GLN A 120 -12.00 4.47 1.49
C GLN A 120 -10.76 5.33 1.34
N PHE A 121 -10.25 5.49 0.10
CA PHE A 121 -9.13 6.38 -0.18
C PHE A 121 -9.48 7.84 0.15
N THR A 122 -10.66 8.30 -0.27
CA THR A 122 -11.12 9.68 0.01
C THR A 122 -11.23 9.92 1.52
N LEU A 123 -11.80 8.96 2.26
CA LEU A 123 -11.90 9.02 3.71
C LEU A 123 -10.52 9.03 4.38
N ALA A 124 -9.60 8.17 3.91
CA ALA A 124 -8.24 8.08 4.44
C ALA A 124 -7.47 9.39 4.21
N MET A 125 -7.61 10.00 3.04
CA MET A 125 -6.95 11.29 2.75
C MET A 125 -7.53 12.41 3.60
N ALA A 126 -8.87 12.50 3.70
CA ALA A 126 -9.52 13.51 4.55
C ALA A 126 -9.08 13.36 6.02
N GLY A 127 -9.12 12.14 6.56
CA GLY A 127 -8.68 11.85 7.93
C GLY A 127 -7.21 12.21 8.18
N SER A 128 -6.32 11.80 7.28
CA SER A 128 -4.88 12.08 7.39
C SER A 128 -4.56 13.58 7.29
N ILE A 129 -5.22 14.30 6.39
CA ILE A 129 -5.04 15.75 6.23
C ILE A 129 -5.56 16.49 7.48
N CYS A 130 -6.75 16.15 7.98
CA CYS A 130 -7.27 16.74 9.21
C CYS A 130 -6.38 16.44 10.41
N ALA A 131 -5.88 15.20 10.54
CA ALA A 131 -4.95 14.83 11.60
C ALA A 131 -3.64 15.62 11.51
N MET A 132 -3.10 15.79 10.32
CA MET A 132 -1.89 16.59 10.07
C MET A 132 -2.08 18.03 10.56
N PHE A 133 -3.16 18.71 10.16
CA PHE A 133 -3.41 20.08 10.59
C PHE A 133 -3.59 20.19 12.10
N TYR A 134 -4.33 19.25 12.72
CA TYR A 134 -4.49 19.25 14.16
C TYR A 134 -3.16 19.05 14.90
N ILE A 135 -2.33 18.11 14.45
CA ILE A 135 -1.03 17.82 15.05
C ILE A 135 -0.08 19.02 14.89
N LEU A 136 -0.09 19.68 13.72
CA LEU A 136 0.72 20.89 13.51
C LEU A 136 0.32 22.04 14.44
N ASP A 137 -0.97 22.13 14.80
CA ASP A 137 -1.51 23.17 15.68
C ASP A 137 -1.31 22.90 17.19
N LEU A 138 -0.75 21.76 17.57
CA LEU A 138 -0.42 21.47 18.96
C LEU A 138 0.62 22.49 19.48
N ASP A 139 0.43 22.97 20.72
CA ASP A 139 1.34 23.94 21.38
C ASP A 139 2.81 23.49 21.35
N GLN A 140 3.05 22.18 21.46
CA GLN A 140 4.38 21.58 21.42
C GLN A 140 5.04 21.68 20.05
N ILE A 141 4.27 21.76 18.97
CA ILE A 141 4.76 21.87 17.59
C ILE A 141 4.77 23.33 17.17
N GLY A 142 3.71 24.09 17.44
CA GLY A 142 3.61 25.53 17.15
C GLY A 142 3.53 25.89 15.68
N GLY A 143 2.92 25.01 14.86
CA GLY A 143 2.69 25.22 13.44
C GLY A 143 3.79 24.72 12.52
N LEU A 144 3.51 24.74 11.22
CA LEU A 144 4.44 24.24 10.20
C LEU A 144 5.78 24.99 10.21
N SER A 145 5.75 26.31 10.38
CA SER A 145 6.98 27.13 10.37
C SER A 145 7.93 26.73 11.50
N ASN A 146 7.40 26.48 12.70
CA ASN A 146 8.19 26.05 13.83
C ASN A 146 8.70 24.62 13.63
N LEU A 147 7.84 23.70 13.13
CA LEU A 147 8.25 22.34 12.81
C LEU A 147 9.47 22.28 11.90
N ILE A 148 9.44 23.00 10.78
CA ILE A 148 10.53 22.95 9.78
C ILE A 148 11.81 23.66 10.24
N SER A 149 11.74 24.51 11.26
CA SER A 149 12.91 25.19 11.86
C SER A 149 13.41 24.51 13.14
N HIS A 150 12.71 23.47 13.62
CA HIS A 150 13.08 22.77 14.86
C HIS A 150 14.40 22.01 14.71
N ALA A 151 15.27 22.07 15.72
CA ALA A 151 16.61 21.47 15.69
C ALA A 151 16.60 19.96 15.33
N ASP A 152 15.64 19.20 15.90
CA ASP A 152 15.54 17.74 15.66
C ASP A 152 14.93 17.39 14.30
N VAL A 153 14.42 18.38 13.55
CA VAL A 153 13.69 18.18 12.29
C VAL A 153 14.47 18.74 11.09
N VAL A 154 15.19 19.84 11.26
CA VAL A 154 15.85 20.56 10.14
C VAL A 154 16.76 19.68 9.29
N ASP A 155 17.53 18.80 9.92
CA ASP A 155 18.43 17.85 9.23
C ASP A 155 17.68 16.70 8.52
N LYS A 156 16.39 16.51 8.83
CA LYS A 156 15.52 15.48 8.23
C LYS A 156 14.72 15.98 7.03
N LEU A 157 14.71 17.28 6.74
CA LEU A 157 13.88 17.90 5.70
C LEU A 157 14.41 17.69 4.28
N ALA A 158 15.70 17.40 4.13
CA ALA A 158 16.32 17.30 2.81
C ALA A 158 15.60 16.26 1.93
N LEU A 159 15.16 16.72 0.73
CA LEU A 159 14.55 15.83 -0.28
C LEU A 159 15.60 14.94 -0.97
N ILE A 160 16.83 15.39 -1.02
CA ILE A 160 17.96 14.66 -1.60
C ILE A 160 18.88 14.24 -0.43
N PRO A 161 19.30 12.97 -0.37
CA PRO A 161 20.20 12.52 0.69
C PRO A 161 21.56 13.23 0.61
N ASN A 162 22.30 13.24 1.71
CA ASN A 162 23.63 13.81 1.75
C ASN A 162 24.57 13.10 0.76
N MET A 163 24.91 13.79 -0.33
CA MET A 163 25.76 13.25 -1.40
C MET A 163 27.23 13.09 -1.01
N SER A 164 27.65 13.62 0.14
CA SER A 164 29.02 13.47 0.64
C SER A 164 29.24 12.11 1.31
N ASP A 165 28.18 11.38 1.68
CA ASP A 165 28.28 10.04 2.29
C ASP A 165 27.67 8.97 1.36
N PRO A 166 28.52 8.18 0.67
CA PRO A 166 28.05 7.10 -0.22
C PRO A 166 27.21 6.03 0.50
N ASN A 167 27.43 5.79 1.79
CA ASN A 167 26.64 4.81 2.55
C ASN A 167 25.17 5.27 2.75
N VAL A 168 24.91 6.55 2.60
CA VAL A 168 23.56 7.13 2.68
C VAL A 168 22.90 7.21 1.31
N TRP A 169 23.54 7.88 0.33
CA TRP A 169 22.86 8.17 -0.94
C TRP A 169 22.85 6.99 -1.93
N VAL A 170 23.86 6.10 -1.88
CA VAL A 170 23.88 4.96 -2.81
C VAL A 170 22.67 4.04 -2.61
N PRO A 171 22.37 3.51 -1.39
CA PRO A 171 21.25 2.61 -1.20
C PRO A 171 19.87 3.30 -1.31
N VAL A 172 19.78 4.60 -0.98
CA VAL A 172 18.50 5.32 -0.93
C VAL A 172 18.13 5.96 -2.25
N LEU A 173 19.12 6.46 -3.03
CA LEU A 173 18.88 7.19 -4.26
C LEU A 173 19.40 6.47 -5.50
N LEU A 174 20.72 6.11 -5.51
CA LEU A 174 21.33 5.56 -6.71
C LEU A 174 20.76 4.19 -7.07
N VAL A 175 20.73 3.26 -6.13
CA VAL A 175 20.22 1.90 -6.39
C VAL A 175 18.74 1.91 -6.80
N PRO A 176 17.84 2.61 -6.12
CA PRO A 176 16.45 2.75 -6.56
C PRO A 176 16.31 3.34 -7.97
N LEU A 177 17.01 4.43 -8.26
CA LEU A 177 16.90 5.10 -9.56
C LEU A 177 17.63 4.41 -10.70
N ALA A 178 18.75 3.72 -10.45
CA ALA A 178 19.51 3.06 -11.50
C ALA A 178 18.99 1.67 -11.85
N VAL A 179 18.48 0.92 -10.86
CA VAL A 179 18.17 -0.51 -11.01
C VAL A 179 16.78 -0.87 -10.50
N GLN A 180 16.45 -0.44 -9.28
CA GLN A 180 15.31 -1.01 -8.56
C GLN A 180 13.96 -0.66 -9.18
N TRP A 181 13.78 0.53 -9.73
CA TRP A 181 12.52 0.94 -10.35
C TRP A 181 12.16 0.10 -11.58
N TRP A 182 13.17 -0.47 -12.25
CA TRP A 182 12.99 -1.35 -13.40
C TRP A 182 12.68 -2.80 -12.99
N ALA A 183 13.21 -3.25 -11.87
CA ALA A 183 12.95 -4.56 -11.33
C ALA A 183 11.58 -4.62 -10.63
N SER A 184 11.02 -5.82 -10.49
CA SER A 184 9.89 -6.04 -9.60
C SER A 184 10.28 -5.70 -8.17
N TYR A 185 9.59 -4.81 -7.50
CA TYR A 185 9.85 -4.55 -6.09
C TYR A 185 9.21 -5.60 -5.16
N TYR A 186 8.22 -6.33 -5.67
CA TYR A 186 7.73 -7.60 -5.12
C TYR A 186 7.20 -8.48 -6.27
N PRO A 187 7.08 -9.81 -6.08
CA PRO A 187 6.53 -10.68 -7.10
C PRO A 187 5.12 -10.26 -7.55
N GLY A 188 4.94 -10.11 -8.85
CA GLY A 188 3.68 -9.62 -9.43
C GLY A 188 3.60 -8.10 -9.60
N ALA A 189 4.63 -7.34 -9.21
CA ALA A 189 4.72 -5.90 -9.43
C ALA A 189 5.79 -5.56 -10.46
N GLU A 190 5.72 -6.20 -11.61
CA GLU A 190 6.64 -5.99 -12.73
C GLU A 190 6.49 -4.59 -13.33
N PRO A 191 7.55 -4.07 -13.99
CA PRO A 191 7.46 -2.87 -14.81
C PRO A 191 6.34 -3.00 -15.85
N GLY A 192 5.51 -1.96 -15.94
CA GLY A 192 4.33 -2.00 -16.81
C GLY A 192 3.04 -2.36 -16.06
N GLY A 193 3.13 -2.63 -14.76
CA GLY A 193 2.00 -2.96 -13.90
C GLY A 193 1.59 -4.42 -14.01
N GLY A 194 1.83 -5.19 -12.96
CA GLY A 194 1.32 -6.54 -12.77
C GLY A 194 0.24 -6.58 -11.70
N GLY A 195 -0.26 -7.76 -11.43
CA GLY A 195 -1.14 -8.04 -10.31
C GLY A 195 -2.40 -7.17 -10.28
N TYR A 196 -2.66 -6.58 -9.12
CA TYR A 196 -3.88 -5.79 -8.90
C TYR A 196 -3.93 -4.48 -9.71
N ILE A 197 -2.79 -3.91 -10.12
CA ILE A 197 -2.75 -2.72 -10.99
C ILE A 197 -3.19 -3.10 -12.40
N ALA A 198 -2.64 -4.19 -12.94
CA ALA A 198 -3.03 -4.73 -14.23
C ALA A 198 -4.52 -5.10 -14.27
N GLN A 199 -5.03 -5.74 -13.21
CA GLN A 199 -6.44 -6.10 -13.09
C GLN A 199 -7.40 -4.91 -13.28
N ARG A 200 -7.04 -3.73 -12.76
CA ARG A 200 -7.83 -2.52 -12.94
C ARG A 200 -7.75 -1.98 -14.37
N MET A 201 -6.59 -2.10 -15.02
CA MET A 201 -6.44 -1.73 -16.44
C MET A 201 -7.26 -2.64 -17.36
N PHE A 202 -7.29 -3.96 -17.10
CA PHE A 202 -8.13 -4.90 -17.85
C PHE A 202 -9.61 -4.58 -17.75
N SER A 203 -10.07 -4.16 -16.56
CA SER A 203 -11.47 -3.84 -16.28
C SER A 203 -11.89 -2.45 -16.76
N ALA A 204 -10.98 -1.62 -17.24
CA ALA A 204 -11.30 -0.29 -17.75
C ALA A 204 -12.19 -0.36 -18.99
N ARG A 205 -13.04 0.66 -19.19
CA ARG A 205 -13.97 0.74 -20.32
C ARG A 205 -13.25 0.68 -21.67
N ASP A 206 -12.18 1.44 -21.80
CA ASP A 206 -11.34 1.54 -23.00
C ASP A 206 -9.90 1.91 -22.64
N GLU A 207 -9.03 2.03 -23.65
CA GLU A 207 -7.62 2.35 -23.46
C GLU A 207 -7.39 3.72 -22.80
N ASN A 208 -8.21 4.73 -23.12
CA ASN A 208 -8.08 6.08 -22.55
C ASN A 208 -8.45 6.08 -21.06
N HIS A 209 -9.50 5.33 -20.68
CA HIS A 209 -9.85 5.15 -19.29
C HIS A 209 -8.78 4.38 -18.52
N ALA A 210 -8.15 3.38 -19.11
CA ALA A 210 -7.02 2.68 -18.49
C ALA A 210 -5.84 3.64 -18.23
N VAL A 211 -5.47 4.47 -19.21
CA VAL A 211 -4.42 5.50 -19.06
C VAL A 211 -4.80 6.51 -17.99
N GLY A 212 -6.02 7.06 -18.05
CA GLY A 212 -6.50 8.07 -17.09
C GLY A 212 -6.54 7.55 -15.66
N ALA A 213 -7.04 6.33 -15.45
CA ALA A 213 -7.08 5.69 -14.13
C ALA A 213 -5.67 5.45 -13.57
N THR A 214 -4.74 4.95 -14.39
CA THR A 214 -3.36 4.72 -13.97
C THR A 214 -2.64 6.04 -13.67
N PHE A 215 -2.88 7.07 -14.45
CA PHE A 215 -2.34 8.40 -14.20
C PHE A 215 -2.86 8.99 -12.87
N LEU A 216 -4.19 8.95 -12.66
CA LEU A 216 -4.81 9.39 -11.41
C LEU A 216 -4.25 8.64 -10.21
N PHE A 217 -4.08 7.32 -10.32
CA PHE A 217 -3.45 6.51 -9.28
C PHE A 217 -2.04 7.00 -8.94
N ASN A 218 -1.20 7.25 -9.95
CA ASN A 218 0.16 7.70 -9.73
C ASN A 218 0.22 9.09 -9.07
N VAL A 219 -0.61 10.04 -9.49
CA VAL A 219 -0.72 11.36 -8.86
C VAL A 219 -1.17 11.23 -7.40
N ALA A 220 -2.22 10.46 -7.15
CA ALA A 220 -2.74 10.25 -5.81
C ALA A 220 -1.71 9.56 -4.90
N HIS A 221 -1.03 8.53 -5.41
CA HIS A 221 -0.12 7.70 -4.64
C HIS A 221 1.22 8.40 -4.33
N TYR A 222 1.84 9.04 -5.31
CA TYR A 222 3.18 9.61 -5.16
C TYR A 222 3.20 11.10 -4.81
N ALA A 223 2.20 11.86 -5.25
CA ALA A 223 2.18 13.30 -5.01
C ALA A 223 1.25 13.71 -3.85
N LEU A 224 0.05 13.14 -3.73
CA LEU A 224 -0.92 13.57 -2.73
C LEU A 224 -0.76 12.85 -1.39
N ARG A 225 -0.71 11.52 -1.41
CA ARG A 225 -0.77 10.69 -0.22
C ARG A 225 0.39 10.88 0.78
N PRO A 226 1.66 11.11 0.38
CA PRO A 226 2.79 11.09 1.29
C PRO A 226 2.82 12.23 2.30
N TRP A 227 2.39 13.44 1.92
CA TRP A 227 2.65 14.65 2.67
C TRP A 227 2.06 14.67 4.09
N PRO A 228 0.79 14.28 4.31
CA PRO A 228 0.27 14.25 5.67
C PRO A 228 1.08 13.33 6.57
N TRP A 229 1.49 12.17 6.08
CA TRP A 229 2.27 11.20 6.85
C TRP A 229 3.71 11.65 7.10
N ILE A 230 4.34 12.30 6.12
CA ILE A 230 5.68 12.87 6.28
C ILE A 230 5.67 13.94 7.38
N LEU A 231 4.71 14.86 7.35
CA LEU A 231 4.62 15.94 8.34
C LEU A 231 4.30 15.41 9.75
N ILE A 232 3.40 14.44 9.88
CA ILE A 232 3.14 13.79 11.16
C ILE A 232 4.37 13.04 11.67
N ALA A 233 5.10 12.35 10.78
CA ALA A 233 6.34 11.67 11.16
C ALA A 233 7.44 12.63 11.60
N LEU A 234 7.56 13.81 10.97
CA LEU A 234 8.48 14.86 11.41
C LEU A 234 8.05 15.44 12.77
N ALA A 235 6.76 15.72 12.94
CA ALA A 235 6.22 16.19 14.23
C ALA A 235 6.45 15.20 15.37
N SER A 236 6.44 13.91 15.07
CA SER A 236 6.72 12.88 16.06
C SER A 236 8.17 12.88 16.60
N LEU A 237 9.12 13.50 15.89
CA LEU A 237 10.48 13.68 16.40
C LEU A 237 10.54 14.68 17.56
N ILE A 238 9.60 15.62 17.63
CA ILE A 238 9.50 16.59 18.72
C ILE A 238 8.81 15.98 19.94
N ILE A 239 7.73 15.20 19.73
CA ILE A 239 6.91 14.67 20.83
C ILE A 239 7.48 13.37 21.40
N PHE A 240 8.03 12.52 20.56
CA PHE A 240 8.65 11.23 20.91
C PHE A 240 10.03 11.14 20.24
N PRO A 241 11.06 11.89 20.70
CA PRO A 241 12.38 11.90 20.08
C PRO A 241 12.97 10.49 19.95
N GLU A 242 12.94 9.72 21.02
CA GLU A 242 13.54 8.39 21.09
C GLU A 242 12.49 7.25 21.09
N LEU A 243 12.94 6.02 20.82
CA LEU A 243 12.09 4.83 20.98
C LEU A 243 11.68 4.59 22.43
N ALA A 244 12.51 4.99 23.37
CA ALA A 244 12.23 4.88 24.80
C ALA A 244 10.99 5.72 25.20
N ASP A 245 10.79 6.88 24.59
CA ASP A 245 9.62 7.73 24.84
C ASP A 245 8.32 7.04 24.41
N LEU A 246 8.38 6.35 23.26
CA LEU A 246 7.25 5.53 22.79
C LEU A 246 6.99 4.35 23.73
N GLN A 247 8.03 3.69 24.27
CA GLN A 247 7.87 2.60 25.22
C GLN A 247 7.28 3.10 26.55
N MET A 248 7.69 4.27 27.02
CA MET A 248 7.12 4.88 28.24
C MET A 248 5.66 5.30 28.03
N ALA A 249 5.31 5.84 26.88
CA ALA A 249 3.93 6.22 26.55
C ALA A 249 3.01 5.01 26.39
N PHE A 250 3.53 3.88 25.90
CA PHE A 250 2.78 2.65 25.64
C PHE A 250 3.40 1.44 26.35
N PRO A 251 3.37 1.36 27.69
CA PRO A 251 4.06 0.31 28.46
C PRO A 251 3.52 -1.10 28.20
N ASN A 252 2.29 -1.21 27.70
CA ASN A 252 1.67 -2.50 27.36
C ASN A 252 2.07 -3.01 25.96
N LEU A 253 2.78 -2.21 25.16
CA LEU A 253 3.26 -2.66 23.85
C LEU A 253 4.45 -3.60 24.04
N PRO A 254 4.37 -4.84 23.53
CA PRO A 254 5.50 -5.79 23.60
C PRO A 254 6.76 -5.22 22.96
N ALA A 255 7.92 -5.46 23.57
CA ALA A 255 9.19 -4.91 23.10
C ALA A 255 9.58 -5.36 21.66
N ASP A 256 9.16 -6.55 21.26
CA ASP A 256 9.33 -7.07 19.89
C ASP A 256 8.50 -6.35 18.84
N LYS A 257 7.45 -5.62 19.26
CA LYS A 257 6.63 -4.77 18.38
C LYS A 257 7.06 -3.30 18.36
N LEU A 258 7.98 -2.90 19.25
CA LEU A 258 8.45 -1.52 19.33
C LEU A 258 9.35 -1.20 18.13
N GLY A 259 9.01 -0.15 17.39
CA GLY A 259 9.78 0.33 16.26
C GLY A 259 9.38 1.76 15.88
N HIS A 260 10.12 2.37 14.96
CA HIS A 260 9.79 3.74 14.51
C HIS A 260 8.44 3.85 13.80
N ASP A 261 7.88 2.75 13.33
CA ASP A 261 6.54 2.66 12.74
C ASP A 261 5.40 2.84 13.76
N VAL A 262 5.69 2.62 15.05
CA VAL A 262 4.78 2.89 16.17
C VAL A 262 4.50 4.39 16.34
N ALA A 263 5.41 5.26 15.92
CA ALA A 263 5.28 6.70 16.13
C ALA A 263 4.03 7.28 15.43
N TYR A 264 3.65 6.80 14.24
CA TYR A 264 2.45 7.31 13.57
C TYR A 264 1.16 7.01 14.38
N PRO A 265 0.83 5.76 14.74
CA PRO A 265 -0.31 5.51 15.61
C PRO A 265 -0.22 6.20 16.97
N ALA A 266 0.99 6.35 17.55
CA ALA A 266 1.19 7.10 18.79
C ALA A 266 0.78 8.58 18.63
N MET A 267 1.17 9.25 17.56
CA MET A 267 0.74 10.62 17.28
C MET A 267 -0.78 10.76 17.13
N LEU A 268 -1.45 9.73 16.63
CA LEU A 268 -2.90 9.75 16.48
C LEU A 268 -3.64 9.74 17.84
N THR A 269 -3.05 9.20 18.91
CA THR A 269 -3.67 9.22 20.23
C THR A 269 -3.79 10.63 20.82
N LEU A 270 -3.07 11.61 20.27
CA LEU A 270 -3.16 13.01 20.66
C LEU A 270 -4.39 13.73 20.07
N LEU A 271 -5.08 13.10 19.11
CA LEU A 271 -6.25 13.68 18.45
C LEU A 271 -7.47 13.69 19.39
N PRO A 272 -8.37 14.69 19.27
CA PRO A 272 -9.63 14.66 19.97
C PRO A 272 -10.49 13.48 19.50
N SER A 273 -11.32 12.95 20.37
CA SER A 273 -12.06 11.68 20.19
C SER A 273 -12.82 11.58 18.85
N GLY A 274 -13.46 12.66 18.41
CA GLY A 274 -14.17 12.67 17.10
C GLY A 274 -13.23 12.52 15.91
N LEU A 275 -12.12 13.25 15.90
CA LEU A 275 -11.12 13.16 14.82
C LEU A 275 -10.34 11.84 14.89
N LEU A 276 -10.00 11.38 16.10
CA LEU A 276 -9.40 10.07 16.31
C LEU A 276 -10.29 8.96 15.74
N GLY A 277 -11.61 9.01 15.99
CA GLY A 277 -12.57 8.07 15.43
C GLY A 277 -12.61 8.08 13.90
N LEU A 278 -12.58 9.26 13.27
CA LEU A 278 -12.51 9.41 11.81
C LEU A 278 -11.23 8.79 11.24
N VAL A 279 -10.09 9.09 11.84
CA VAL A 279 -8.79 8.57 11.40
C VAL A 279 -8.69 7.07 11.66
N ALA A 280 -9.17 6.58 12.79
CA ALA A 280 -9.25 5.16 13.09
C ALA A 280 -10.09 4.41 12.05
N ALA A 281 -11.27 4.92 11.73
CA ALA A 281 -12.12 4.36 10.68
C ALA A 281 -11.41 4.36 9.32
N SER A 282 -10.67 5.42 9.00
CA SER A 282 -9.92 5.51 7.73
C SER A 282 -8.78 4.49 7.61
N LEU A 283 -8.08 4.21 8.71
CA LEU A 283 -7.00 3.21 8.73
C LEU A 283 -7.54 1.78 8.68
N ILE A 284 -8.66 1.52 9.36
CA ILE A 284 -9.37 0.23 9.22
C ILE A 284 -9.86 0.06 7.77
N ALA A 285 -10.41 1.11 7.18
CA ALA A 285 -10.83 1.11 5.77
C ALA A 285 -9.65 0.83 4.83
N ALA A 286 -8.48 1.43 5.05
CA ALA A 286 -7.27 1.17 4.28
C ALA A 286 -6.79 -0.29 4.39
N PHE A 287 -6.86 -0.87 5.59
CA PHE A 287 -6.60 -2.30 5.81
C PHE A 287 -7.58 -3.16 5.02
N MET A 288 -8.87 -2.89 5.14
CA MET A 288 -9.94 -3.64 4.45
C MET A 288 -9.80 -3.55 2.93
N SER A 289 -9.44 -2.38 2.39
CA SER A 289 -9.19 -2.18 0.95
C SER A 289 -8.05 -3.08 0.45
N THR A 290 -6.94 -3.13 1.18
CA THR A 290 -5.83 -4.00 0.82
C THR A 290 -6.22 -5.47 0.89
N MET A 291 -6.88 -5.90 1.95
CA MET A 291 -7.32 -7.28 2.14
C MET A 291 -8.30 -7.72 1.04
N SER A 292 -9.32 -6.91 0.72
CA SER A 292 -10.30 -7.21 -0.32
C SER A 292 -9.65 -7.33 -1.71
N THR A 293 -8.72 -6.42 -2.00
CA THR A 293 -7.95 -6.45 -3.26
C THR A 293 -7.11 -7.71 -3.37
N GLN A 294 -6.40 -8.11 -2.31
CA GLN A 294 -5.57 -9.31 -2.32
C GLN A 294 -6.41 -10.59 -2.41
N ILE A 295 -7.54 -10.67 -1.68
CA ILE A 295 -8.46 -11.80 -1.76
C ILE A 295 -9.00 -11.95 -3.18
N ASN A 296 -9.46 -10.85 -3.80
CA ASN A 296 -10.00 -10.88 -5.16
C ASN A 296 -8.93 -11.26 -6.20
N LEU A 297 -7.72 -10.71 -6.09
CA LEU A 297 -6.61 -11.06 -6.97
C LEU A 297 -6.22 -12.54 -6.83
N GLY A 298 -6.05 -13.00 -5.59
CA GLY A 298 -5.72 -14.40 -5.30
C GLY A 298 -6.79 -15.37 -5.84
N ALA A 299 -8.06 -15.06 -5.61
CA ALA A 299 -9.17 -15.83 -6.15
C ALA A 299 -9.14 -15.85 -7.70
N SER A 300 -8.89 -14.71 -8.34
CA SER A 300 -8.80 -14.61 -9.80
C SER A 300 -7.70 -15.53 -10.35
N TYR A 301 -6.51 -15.53 -9.76
CA TYR A 301 -5.41 -16.40 -10.17
C TYR A 301 -5.74 -17.90 -9.96
N LEU A 302 -6.26 -18.23 -8.77
CA LEU A 302 -6.57 -19.63 -8.46
C LEU A 302 -7.73 -20.17 -9.30
N VAL A 303 -8.76 -19.36 -9.53
CA VAL A 303 -9.94 -19.79 -10.28
C VAL A 303 -9.68 -19.77 -11.78
N ASN A 304 -9.21 -18.68 -12.36
CA ASN A 304 -9.08 -18.56 -13.82
C ASN A 304 -7.81 -19.23 -14.33
N ASP A 305 -6.66 -19.02 -13.67
CA ASP A 305 -5.38 -19.46 -14.20
C ASP A 305 -4.96 -20.85 -13.75
N PHE A 306 -5.53 -21.36 -12.64
CA PHE A 306 -5.24 -22.71 -12.19
C PHE A 306 -6.45 -23.63 -12.36
N TYR A 307 -7.58 -23.38 -11.68
CA TYR A 307 -8.72 -24.30 -11.69
C TYR A 307 -9.35 -24.41 -13.09
N HIS A 308 -9.77 -23.29 -13.69
CA HIS A 308 -10.39 -23.29 -15.01
C HIS A 308 -9.45 -23.82 -16.08
N ARG A 309 -8.17 -23.45 -16.01
CA ARG A 309 -7.18 -23.84 -17.03
C ARG A 309 -6.75 -25.30 -16.96
N PHE A 310 -6.59 -25.87 -15.76
CA PHE A 310 -5.96 -27.20 -15.59
C PHE A 310 -6.89 -28.25 -14.99
N ILE A 311 -7.91 -27.88 -14.22
CA ILE A 311 -8.79 -28.83 -13.53
C ILE A 311 -10.12 -28.99 -14.27
N ASN A 312 -10.81 -27.89 -14.57
CA ASN A 312 -12.10 -27.91 -15.24
C ASN A 312 -12.21 -26.86 -16.36
N PRO A 313 -11.66 -27.14 -17.57
CA PRO A 313 -11.73 -26.23 -18.69
C PRO A 313 -13.14 -25.92 -19.22
N HIS A 314 -14.13 -26.70 -18.80
CA HIS A 314 -15.53 -26.55 -19.20
C HIS A 314 -16.41 -25.93 -18.09
N ALA A 315 -15.78 -25.38 -17.04
CA ALA A 315 -16.53 -24.73 -15.98
C ALA A 315 -17.34 -23.55 -16.53
N THR A 316 -18.58 -23.48 -16.11
CA THR A 316 -19.48 -22.36 -16.44
C THR A 316 -19.10 -21.12 -15.64
N GLU A 317 -19.47 -19.93 -16.12
CA GLU A 317 -19.30 -18.66 -15.40
C GLU A 317 -19.80 -18.73 -13.93
N LYS A 318 -20.94 -19.42 -13.70
CA LYS A 318 -21.49 -19.61 -12.35
C LYS A 318 -20.65 -20.51 -11.43
N GLN A 319 -19.81 -21.34 -12.02
CA GLN A 319 -18.90 -22.22 -11.25
C GLN A 319 -17.55 -21.56 -10.98
N LEU A 320 -17.25 -20.49 -11.70
CA LEU A 320 -16.01 -19.71 -11.54
C LEU A 320 -16.17 -18.51 -10.59
N VAL A 321 -17.38 -18.21 -10.17
CA VAL A 321 -17.74 -17.21 -9.17
C VAL A 321 -18.09 -17.89 -7.86
#